data_a10b85b7e5010d611317f4f0075ff7af
#
_entry.id   a10b85b7e5010d611317f4f0075ff7af
#
_cell.length_a   1.000
_cell.length_b   1.000
_cell.length_c   1.000
_cell.angle_alpha   90.00
_cell.angle_beta   90.00
_cell.angle_gamma   90.00
#
_symmetry.space_group_name_H-M   'P 1'
#
loop_
_entity.id
_entity.type
_entity.pdbx_description
1 polymer ?
#
loop_
_entity_poly.entity_id
_entity_poly.type
_entity_poly.pdbx_seq_one_letter_code
_entity_poly.pdbx_strand_id
1 'polypeptide(L)'
;MDISGGAAVVLLVLALLIFSDAERIPEKEVPGRSILGLLISALLLLASYYMFEVRTALNDITDGNEAPERKEAAAAVNVSEEPFSVYISGIDVYGDITQQSRSDVNIIATVNPKTKQILLVTTPRDYYVPIPGVSNGAPDKLTHAGTYGIATSMATLEELYQVDIPFYVRVNFTSLIEMVDILGGIDVDSELAFTTGNDSGMVVEVKEGLNHFNGKEALAFCRERHALAEGDNQRGKNQQAVIEAMLKKAMSPSILIKGPRLIDQVSGNTETNMSTSQLQELVRVQLAGMKGWNVISVAAEGTSSTQYCYSYSGGPLSVIVPDGHIG
;
A
#
# COMPACT_ATOMS: atom_id res chain seq x y z
N MET A 1 16.30 11.85 21.98
CA MET A 1 15.84 11.40 23.31
C MET A 1 14.55 10.62 23.07
N ASP A 2 14.57 9.32 23.24
CA ASP A 2 13.57 8.38 22.72
C ASP A 2 12.30 8.38 23.60
N ILE A 3 11.33 9.20 23.23
CA ILE A 3 10.07 9.41 23.99
C ILE A 3 9.22 8.13 24.11
N SER A 4 9.44 7.13 23.26
CA SER A 4 8.62 5.91 23.22
C SER A 4 9.13 4.81 24.15
N GLY A 5 10.44 4.68 24.35
CA GLY A 5 10.98 3.86 25.43
C GLY A 5 10.56 4.41 26.78
N GLY A 6 10.49 5.75 26.91
CA GLY A 6 9.97 6.43 28.09
C GLY A 6 8.49 6.14 28.38
N ALA A 7 7.63 6.12 27.33
CA ALA A 7 6.20 5.85 27.51
C ALA A 7 5.93 4.40 27.95
N ALA A 8 6.63 3.42 27.39
CA ALA A 8 6.53 2.02 27.81
C ALA A 8 6.99 1.82 29.26
N VAL A 9 8.09 2.49 29.66
CA VAL A 9 8.58 2.48 31.04
C VAL A 9 7.61 3.18 31.99
N VAL A 10 7.01 4.32 31.57
CA VAL A 10 6.01 5.03 32.38
C VAL A 10 4.76 4.18 32.55
N LEU A 11 4.27 3.51 31.51
CA LEU A 11 3.12 2.60 31.60
C LEU A 11 3.43 1.38 32.47
N LEU A 12 4.65 0.82 32.39
CA LEU A 12 5.10 -0.26 33.28
C LEU A 12 5.17 0.20 34.73
N VAL A 13 5.71 1.40 34.98
CA VAL A 13 5.79 1.99 36.31
C VAL A 13 4.40 2.30 36.86
N LEU A 14 3.49 2.84 36.06
CA LEU A 14 2.09 3.06 36.45
C LEU A 14 1.37 1.73 36.74
N ALA A 15 1.59 0.69 35.94
CA ALA A 15 1.05 -0.64 36.21
C ALA A 15 1.60 -1.21 37.52
N LEU A 16 2.91 -1.06 37.79
CA LEU A 16 3.55 -1.50 39.04
C LEU A 16 3.09 -0.66 40.25
N LEU A 17 2.85 0.64 40.10
CA LEU A 17 2.34 1.50 41.17
C LEU A 17 0.88 1.14 41.50
N ILE A 18 0.03 0.90 40.49
CA ILE A 18 -1.34 0.42 40.68
C ILE A 18 -1.34 -0.94 41.40
N PHE A 19 -0.37 -1.82 41.07
CA PHE A 19 -0.18 -3.10 41.72
C PHE A 19 0.28 -2.95 43.18
N SER A 20 1.23 -2.07 43.44
CA SER A 20 1.78 -1.77 44.77
C SER A 20 0.74 -1.12 45.70
N ASP A 21 -0.12 -0.26 45.18
CA ASP A 21 -1.21 0.34 45.96
C ASP A 21 -2.36 -0.65 46.24
N ALA A 22 -2.55 -1.63 45.36
CA ALA A 22 -3.52 -2.69 45.59
C ALA A 22 -3.20 -3.59 46.78
N GLU A 23 -1.89 -3.77 47.10
CA GLU A 23 -1.44 -4.53 48.29
C GLU A 23 -1.63 -3.78 49.60
N ARG A 24 -1.83 -2.46 49.56
CA ARG A 24 -2.02 -1.63 50.77
C ARG A 24 -3.48 -1.50 51.24
N ILE A 25 -4.43 -2.06 50.52
CA ILE A 25 -5.88 -1.98 50.84
C ILE A 25 -6.23 -3.16 51.75
N PRO A 26 -6.84 -2.91 52.93
CA PRO A 26 -7.17 -3.97 53.85
C PRO A 26 -8.20 -4.93 53.23
N GLU A 27 -8.00 -6.21 53.49
CA GLU A 27 -8.63 -7.39 52.87
C GLU A 27 -10.17 -7.47 52.88
N LYS A 28 -10.84 -6.51 53.46
CA LYS A 28 -12.31 -6.53 53.70
C LYS A 28 -13.16 -5.79 52.70
N GLU A 29 -12.58 -5.01 51.78
CA GLU A 29 -13.40 -4.26 50.82
C GLU A 29 -12.91 -4.45 49.39
N VAL A 30 -13.69 -5.21 48.63
CA VAL A 30 -13.79 -5.23 47.14
C VAL A 30 -12.82 -6.14 46.37
N PRO A 31 -13.11 -7.45 46.24
CA PRO A 31 -12.38 -8.34 45.31
C PRO A 31 -12.51 -7.90 43.83
N GLY A 32 -13.54 -7.15 43.45
CA GLY A 32 -13.74 -6.66 42.10
C GLY A 32 -12.77 -5.55 41.65
N ARG A 33 -12.28 -4.70 42.57
CA ARG A 33 -11.36 -3.60 42.27
C ARG A 33 -9.96 -4.07 41.94
N SER A 34 -9.45 -5.09 42.62
CA SER A 34 -8.15 -5.67 42.36
C SER A 34 -8.15 -6.46 41.03
N ILE A 35 -9.24 -7.15 40.72
CA ILE A 35 -9.41 -7.85 39.44
C ILE A 35 -9.50 -6.85 38.28
N LEU A 36 -10.24 -5.75 38.44
CA LEU A 36 -10.33 -4.68 37.43
C LEU A 36 -8.98 -4.01 37.20
N GLY A 37 -8.22 -3.73 38.26
CA GLY A 37 -6.86 -3.18 38.18
C GLY A 37 -5.90 -4.10 37.43
N LEU A 38 -5.96 -5.40 37.70
CA LEU A 38 -5.19 -6.42 36.98
C LEU A 38 -5.58 -6.51 35.51
N LEU A 39 -6.86 -6.45 35.18
CA LEU A 39 -7.34 -6.47 33.80
C LEU A 39 -6.89 -5.21 33.04
N ILE A 40 -6.98 -4.03 33.66
CA ILE A 40 -6.50 -2.76 33.08
C ILE A 40 -4.98 -2.81 32.86
N SER A 41 -4.21 -3.31 33.86
CA SER A 41 -2.76 -3.44 33.73
C SER A 41 -2.36 -4.45 32.64
N ALA A 42 -3.05 -5.57 32.53
CA ALA A 42 -2.85 -6.53 31.46
C ALA A 42 -3.19 -5.95 30.07
N LEU A 43 -4.27 -5.18 29.96
CA LEU A 43 -4.64 -4.45 28.74
C LEU A 43 -3.60 -3.42 28.37
N LEU A 44 -3.06 -2.65 29.33
CA LEU A 44 -2.01 -1.65 29.08
C LEU A 44 -0.69 -2.31 28.67
N LEU A 45 -0.31 -3.43 29.26
CA LEU A 45 0.86 -4.21 28.88
C LEU A 45 0.70 -4.79 27.47
N LEU A 46 -0.47 -5.32 27.17
CA LEU A 46 -0.79 -5.84 25.84
C LEU A 46 -0.74 -4.70 24.79
N ALA A 47 -1.30 -3.55 25.10
CA ALA A 47 -1.26 -2.37 24.23
C ALA A 47 0.18 -1.85 24.04
N SER A 48 1.00 -1.84 25.08
CA SER A 48 2.42 -1.44 25.01
C SER A 48 3.25 -2.42 24.18
N TYR A 49 3.03 -3.71 24.36
CA TYR A 49 3.65 -4.76 23.54
C TYR A 49 3.27 -4.59 22.07
N TYR A 50 1.99 -4.41 21.80
CA TYR A 50 1.46 -4.16 20.45
C TYR A 50 2.06 -2.92 19.79
N MET A 51 2.17 -1.81 20.53
CA MET A 51 2.81 -0.59 20.02
C MET A 51 4.31 -0.77 19.74
N PHE A 52 4.98 -1.59 20.52
CA PHE A 52 6.40 -1.91 20.30
C PHE A 52 6.59 -2.74 19.03
N GLU A 53 5.82 -3.81 18.84
CA GLU A 53 5.83 -4.67 17.64
C GLU A 53 5.55 -3.85 16.38
N VAL A 54 4.47 -3.06 16.39
CA VAL A 54 4.11 -2.18 15.27
C VAL A 54 5.25 -1.22 14.93
N ARG A 55 5.91 -0.65 15.93
CA ARG A 55 7.03 0.27 15.70
C ARG A 55 8.22 -0.41 15.06
N THR A 56 8.60 -1.60 15.53
CA THR A 56 9.75 -2.34 14.99
C THR A 56 9.50 -2.71 13.53
N ALA A 57 8.33 -3.26 13.24
CA ALA A 57 7.95 -3.62 11.89
C ALA A 57 7.84 -2.41 10.93
N LEU A 58 7.34 -1.27 11.40
CA LEU A 58 7.29 -0.03 10.61
C LEU A 58 8.69 0.52 10.29
N ASN A 59 9.66 0.38 11.19
CA ASN A 59 11.03 0.83 10.92
C ASN A 59 11.67 0.03 9.78
N ASP A 60 11.36 -1.25 9.66
CA ASP A 60 11.91 -2.13 8.62
C ASP A 60 11.39 -1.80 7.21
N ILE A 61 10.19 -1.19 7.11
CA ILE A 61 9.58 -0.77 5.83
C ILE A 61 10.16 0.57 5.34
N THR A 62 10.65 1.44 6.24
CA THR A 62 10.95 2.85 5.96
C THR A 62 12.38 3.13 5.49
N ASP A 63 13.21 2.12 5.24
CA ASP A 63 14.63 2.26 4.86
C ASP A 63 14.86 2.41 3.33
N GLY A 64 13.97 3.11 2.63
CA GLY A 64 14.11 3.37 1.20
C GLY A 64 15.33 4.24 0.85
N ASN A 65 16.04 3.84 -0.21
CA ASN A 65 17.25 4.51 -0.72
C ASN A 65 16.89 5.72 -1.60
N GLU A 66 16.32 6.79 -1.00
CA GLU A 66 15.86 7.98 -1.71
C GLU A 66 16.84 9.15 -1.66
N ALA A 67 16.75 10.02 -2.69
CA ALA A 67 17.45 11.31 -2.68
C ALA A 67 17.02 12.17 -1.48
N PRO A 68 17.95 12.88 -0.82
CA PRO A 68 17.66 13.67 0.38
C PRO A 68 16.52 14.67 0.22
N GLU A 69 16.40 15.29 -0.96
CA GLU A 69 15.36 16.27 -1.29
C GLU A 69 13.94 15.67 -1.27
N ARG A 70 13.77 14.42 -1.77
CA ARG A 70 12.50 13.72 -1.69
C ARG A 70 12.14 13.31 -0.27
N LYS A 71 13.12 12.90 0.53
CA LYS A 71 12.90 12.59 1.95
C LYS A 71 12.43 13.83 2.73
N GLU A 72 13.02 14.99 2.45
CA GLU A 72 12.62 16.25 3.07
C GLU A 72 11.20 16.67 2.66
N ALA A 73 10.87 16.60 1.36
CA ALA A 73 9.53 16.88 0.86
C ALA A 73 8.47 15.94 1.47
N ALA A 74 8.75 14.64 1.52
CA ALA A 74 7.87 13.66 2.15
C ALA A 74 7.69 13.91 3.65
N ALA A 75 8.77 14.28 4.37
CA ALA A 75 8.71 14.58 5.80
C ALA A 75 7.90 15.82 6.14
N ALA A 76 7.78 16.78 5.22
CA ALA A 76 7.02 18.03 5.39
C ALA A 76 5.50 17.84 5.30
N VAL A 77 5.02 16.73 4.73
CA VAL A 77 3.59 16.48 4.51
C VAL A 77 2.88 16.12 5.81
N ASN A 78 1.82 16.88 6.13
CA ASN A 78 0.92 16.56 7.24
C ASN A 78 -0.20 15.62 6.79
N VAL A 79 0.04 14.31 6.92
CA VAL A 79 -0.84 13.24 6.43
C VAL A 79 -2.21 13.18 7.13
N SER A 80 -2.41 13.89 8.25
CA SER A 80 -3.70 13.96 8.96
C SER A 80 -4.56 15.17 8.56
N GLU A 81 -3.94 16.21 7.98
CA GLU A 81 -4.58 17.48 7.72
C GLU A 81 -4.68 17.85 6.24
N GLU A 82 -3.78 17.37 5.40
CA GLU A 82 -3.66 17.79 4.01
C GLU A 82 -3.85 16.61 3.06
N PRO A 83 -4.45 16.86 1.86
CA PRO A 83 -4.43 15.86 0.80
C PRO A 83 -2.99 15.57 0.36
N PHE A 84 -2.71 14.30 0.08
CA PHE A 84 -1.40 13.88 -0.42
C PHE A 84 -1.55 12.72 -1.40
N SER A 85 -0.55 12.53 -2.25
CA SER A 85 -0.52 11.44 -3.22
C SER A 85 0.54 10.40 -2.86
N VAL A 86 0.21 9.14 -3.12
CA VAL A 86 1.07 7.97 -2.94
C VAL A 86 1.15 7.22 -4.25
N TYR A 87 2.35 7.01 -4.76
CA TYR A 87 2.56 6.14 -5.90
C TYR A 87 2.63 4.69 -5.44
N ILE A 88 1.72 3.85 -5.91
CA ILE A 88 1.69 2.40 -5.67
C ILE A 88 2.33 1.74 -6.89
N SER A 89 3.53 1.16 -6.68
CA SER A 89 4.29 0.45 -7.69
C SER A 89 4.27 -1.05 -7.42
N GLY A 90 3.78 -1.83 -8.37
CA GLY A 90 3.85 -3.29 -8.34
C GLY A 90 4.92 -3.81 -9.28
N ILE A 91 5.84 -4.63 -8.76
CA ILE A 91 6.88 -5.28 -9.56
C ILE A 91 6.64 -6.78 -9.70
N ASP A 92 6.93 -7.31 -10.91
CA ASP A 92 6.73 -8.72 -11.25
C ASP A 92 7.92 -9.58 -10.79
N VAL A 93 8.14 -9.65 -9.45
CA VAL A 93 9.17 -10.48 -8.83
C VAL A 93 8.65 -11.15 -7.56
N TYR A 94 9.26 -12.30 -7.23
CA TYR A 94 9.09 -12.97 -5.96
C TYR A 94 10.32 -12.75 -5.07
N GLY A 95 10.14 -12.68 -3.76
CA GLY A 95 11.22 -12.55 -2.78
C GLY A 95 11.67 -11.10 -2.59
N ASP A 96 12.96 -10.84 -2.71
CA ASP A 96 13.57 -9.54 -2.37
C ASP A 96 13.02 -8.37 -3.19
N ILE A 97 12.49 -7.36 -2.50
CA ILE A 97 11.90 -6.14 -3.07
C ILE A 97 12.96 -5.15 -3.56
N THR A 98 14.20 -5.27 -3.11
CA THR A 98 15.27 -4.28 -3.40
C THR A 98 15.76 -4.33 -4.84
N GLN A 99 15.41 -5.37 -5.61
CA GLN A 99 15.78 -5.49 -7.01
C GLN A 99 15.11 -4.42 -7.86
N GLN A 100 15.91 -3.68 -8.63
CA GLN A 100 15.38 -2.80 -9.67
C GLN A 100 14.69 -3.62 -10.75
N SER A 101 13.43 -3.35 -10.99
CA SER A 101 12.61 -4.08 -11.95
C SER A 101 11.61 -3.14 -12.62
N ARG A 102 11.00 -3.63 -13.68
CA ARG A 102 9.87 -2.95 -14.34
C ARG A 102 8.73 -2.80 -13.35
N SER A 103 8.06 -1.64 -13.42
CA SER A 103 6.82 -1.43 -12.70
C SER A 103 5.64 -1.85 -13.57
N ASP A 104 5.02 -2.97 -13.24
CA ASP A 104 3.87 -3.51 -13.98
C ASP A 104 2.54 -2.96 -13.46
N VAL A 105 2.51 -2.45 -12.24
CA VAL A 105 1.39 -1.73 -11.63
C VAL A 105 1.81 -0.30 -11.35
N ASN A 106 1.06 0.66 -11.89
CA ASN A 106 1.31 2.09 -11.70
C ASN A 106 0.00 2.75 -11.30
N ILE A 107 -0.21 2.95 -10.00
CA ILE A 107 -1.41 3.57 -9.45
C ILE A 107 -1.00 4.78 -8.60
N ILE A 108 -1.64 5.92 -8.82
CA ILE A 108 -1.55 7.07 -7.92
C ILE A 108 -2.78 7.04 -7.02
N ALA A 109 -2.57 6.96 -5.72
CA ALA A 109 -3.61 7.10 -4.71
C ALA A 109 -3.54 8.49 -4.08
N THR A 110 -4.49 9.37 -4.42
CA THR A 110 -4.62 10.67 -3.75
C THR A 110 -5.58 10.55 -2.58
N VAL A 111 -5.06 10.78 -1.39
CA VAL A 111 -5.75 10.59 -0.11
C VAL A 111 -6.12 11.95 0.48
N ASN A 112 -7.40 12.16 0.80
CA ASN A 112 -7.85 13.32 1.56
C ASN A 112 -8.35 12.86 2.95
N PRO A 113 -7.58 13.06 4.02
CA PRO A 113 -7.91 12.57 5.35
C PRO A 113 -9.11 13.29 5.97
N LYS A 114 -9.35 14.56 5.61
CA LYS A 114 -10.47 15.36 6.14
C LYS A 114 -11.81 14.92 5.57
N THR A 115 -11.87 14.68 4.27
CA THR A 115 -13.11 14.26 3.60
C THR A 115 -13.30 12.75 3.59
N LYS A 116 -12.30 11.98 4.00
CA LYS A 116 -12.26 10.50 3.92
C LYS A 116 -12.49 10.01 2.49
N GLN A 117 -11.79 10.63 1.54
CA GLN A 117 -11.85 10.27 0.12
C GLN A 117 -10.48 9.77 -0.34
N ILE A 118 -10.49 8.77 -1.21
CA ILE A 118 -9.31 8.26 -1.92
C ILE A 118 -9.66 8.23 -3.40
N LEU A 119 -8.84 8.87 -4.22
CA LEU A 119 -8.88 8.75 -5.68
C LEU A 119 -7.75 7.84 -6.12
N LEU A 120 -8.07 6.76 -6.82
CA LEU A 120 -7.11 5.86 -7.45
C LEU A 120 -7.07 6.15 -8.95
N VAL A 121 -5.90 6.48 -9.47
CA VAL A 121 -5.66 6.65 -10.91
C VAL A 121 -4.69 5.56 -11.36
N THR A 122 -5.20 4.61 -12.13
CA THR A 122 -4.37 3.54 -12.73
C THR A 122 -3.84 3.99 -14.07
N THR A 123 -2.51 3.91 -14.25
CA THR A 123 -1.84 4.26 -15.49
C THR A 123 -1.33 2.97 -16.16
N PRO A 124 -1.67 2.73 -17.44
CA PRO A 124 -1.18 1.57 -18.16
C PRO A 124 0.36 1.51 -18.18
N ARG A 125 0.93 0.35 -17.89
CA ARG A 125 2.39 0.16 -17.88
C ARG A 125 3.06 0.47 -19.22
N ASP A 126 2.31 0.31 -20.31
CA ASP A 126 2.78 0.51 -21.69
C ASP A 126 2.55 1.93 -22.21
N TYR A 127 2.22 2.90 -21.31
CA TYR A 127 2.11 4.32 -21.67
C TYR A 127 3.40 4.81 -22.30
N TYR A 128 3.27 5.47 -23.45
CA TYR A 128 4.35 6.02 -24.26
C TYR A 128 4.66 7.45 -23.87
N VAL A 129 5.60 7.61 -22.95
CA VAL A 129 5.90 8.88 -22.27
C VAL A 129 7.42 9.10 -22.18
N PRO A 130 7.90 10.36 -22.18
CA PRO A 130 9.30 10.64 -21.85
C PRO A 130 9.60 10.22 -20.40
N ILE A 131 10.84 9.71 -20.18
CA ILE A 131 11.33 9.39 -18.83
C ILE A 131 12.32 10.47 -18.43
N PRO A 132 11.96 11.36 -17.46
CA PRO A 132 12.78 12.48 -17.03
C PRO A 132 14.17 12.04 -16.56
N GLY A 133 15.19 12.81 -16.95
CA GLY A 133 16.59 12.50 -16.58
C GLY A 133 17.22 11.29 -17.24
N VAL A 134 16.45 10.52 -18.05
CA VAL A 134 16.90 9.28 -18.73
C VAL A 134 16.84 9.42 -20.24
N SER A 135 15.65 9.63 -20.78
CA SER A 135 15.40 9.47 -22.20
C SER A 135 15.65 10.72 -23.06
N ASN A 136 16.17 11.81 -22.48
CA ASN A 136 16.41 13.09 -23.14
C ASN A 136 15.20 13.59 -23.96
N GLY A 137 13.99 13.39 -23.44
CA GLY A 137 12.72 13.76 -24.06
C GLY A 137 12.22 12.76 -25.11
N ALA A 138 12.97 11.69 -25.45
CA ALA A 138 12.46 10.61 -26.29
C ALA A 138 11.46 9.75 -25.52
N PRO A 139 10.29 9.39 -26.11
CA PRO A 139 9.33 8.56 -25.39
C PRO A 139 9.80 7.12 -25.21
N ASP A 140 9.31 6.51 -24.13
CA ASP A 140 9.54 5.10 -23.77
C ASP A 140 8.27 4.54 -23.12
N LYS A 141 8.24 3.25 -22.80
CA LYS A 141 7.19 2.68 -21.96
C LYS A 141 7.34 3.11 -20.51
N LEU A 142 6.27 3.51 -19.86
CA LEU A 142 6.25 3.85 -18.43
C LEU A 142 6.87 2.75 -17.55
N THR A 143 6.60 1.47 -17.86
CA THR A 143 7.16 0.33 -17.12
C THR A 143 8.71 0.32 -17.10
N HIS A 144 9.36 0.89 -18.12
CA HIS A 144 10.82 0.97 -18.20
C HIS A 144 11.40 1.97 -17.20
N ALA A 145 10.63 3.00 -16.77
CA ALA A 145 11.07 3.92 -15.74
C ALA A 145 11.45 3.21 -14.42
N GLY A 146 10.76 2.11 -14.09
CA GLY A 146 11.06 1.28 -12.92
C GLY A 146 12.45 0.65 -12.93
N THR A 147 13.04 0.40 -14.11
CA THR A 147 14.40 -0.14 -14.23
C THR A 147 15.48 0.88 -13.85
N TYR A 148 15.13 2.16 -13.80
CA TYR A 148 15.98 3.26 -13.35
C TYR A 148 15.71 3.67 -11.90
N GLY A 149 14.80 2.97 -11.23
CA GLY A 149 14.46 3.16 -9.83
C GLY A 149 13.09 3.81 -9.59
N ILE A 150 12.62 3.70 -8.35
CA ILE A 150 11.29 4.18 -7.96
C ILE A 150 11.16 5.71 -8.14
N ALA A 151 12.21 6.47 -7.83
CA ALA A 151 12.22 7.92 -7.98
C ALA A 151 12.02 8.36 -9.44
N THR A 152 12.56 7.59 -10.41
CA THR A 152 12.37 7.85 -11.84
C THR A 152 10.92 7.58 -12.26
N SER A 153 10.31 6.51 -11.77
CA SER A 153 8.90 6.23 -12.01
C SER A 153 7.99 7.33 -11.44
N MET A 154 8.28 7.80 -10.22
CA MET A 154 7.56 8.92 -9.60
C MET A 154 7.68 10.19 -10.43
N ALA A 155 8.90 10.58 -10.80
CA ALA A 155 9.15 11.77 -11.62
C ALA A 155 8.44 11.70 -12.99
N THR A 156 8.36 10.50 -13.59
CA THR A 156 7.64 10.29 -14.85
C THR A 156 6.13 10.53 -14.68
N LEU A 157 5.54 10.07 -13.59
CA LEU A 157 4.12 10.27 -13.30
C LEU A 157 3.83 11.71 -12.85
N GLU A 158 4.72 12.34 -12.09
CA GLU A 158 4.64 13.76 -11.71
C GLU A 158 4.62 14.66 -12.95
N GLU A 159 5.51 14.38 -13.92
CA GLU A 159 5.52 15.14 -15.19
C GLU A 159 4.27 14.85 -16.04
N LEU A 160 3.81 13.59 -16.09
CA LEU A 160 2.64 13.20 -16.87
C LEU A 160 1.36 13.87 -16.35
N TYR A 161 1.14 13.86 -15.03
CA TYR A 161 -0.11 14.34 -14.42
C TYR A 161 -0.02 15.75 -13.84
N GLN A 162 1.16 16.36 -13.82
CA GLN A 162 1.42 17.69 -13.23
C GLN A 162 0.96 17.76 -11.76
N VAL A 163 1.27 16.71 -10.99
CA VAL A 163 0.95 16.57 -9.56
C VAL A 163 2.18 16.18 -8.76
N ASP A 164 2.27 16.64 -7.52
CA ASP A 164 3.31 16.21 -6.61
C ASP A 164 2.96 14.83 -6.03
N ILE A 165 3.93 13.92 -6.05
CA ILE A 165 3.82 12.58 -5.48
C ILE A 165 4.91 12.43 -4.41
N PRO A 166 4.66 12.87 -3.16
CA PRO A 166 5.67 12.84 -2.09
C PRO A 166 5.97 11.43 -1.59
N PHE A 167 5.01 10.49 -1.72
CA PHE A 167 5.13 9.16 -1.17
C PHE A 167 5.07 8.07 -2.22
N TYR A 168 5.67 6.92 -1.89
CA TYR A 168 5.47 5.69 -2.64
C TYR A 168 5.28 4.48 -1.71
N VAL A 169 4.64 3.46 -2.26
CA VAL A 169 4.61 2.10 -1.73
C VAL A 169 4.96 1.17 -2.88
N ARG A 170 6.03 0.41 -2.73
CA ARG A 170 6.47 -0.59 -3.69
C ARG A 170 6.15 -1.97 -3.16
N VAL A 171 5.50 -2.80 -3.96
CA VAL A 171 5.08 -4.16 -3.61
C VAL A 171 5.50 -5.15 -4.67
N ASN A 172 5.72 -6.40 -4.27
CA ASN A 172 5.97 -7.50 -5.17
C ASN A 172 4.90 -8.58 -5.02
N PHE A 173 5.01 -9.68 -5.76
CA PHE A 173 4.05 -10.78 -5.70
C PHE A 173 3.97 -11.43 -4.32
N THR A 174 5.10 -11.56 -3.63
CA THR A 174 5.15 -12.14 -2.28
C THR A 174 4.36 -11.27 -1.31
N SER A 175 4.62 -9.97 -1.28
CA SER A 175 3.91 -9.04 -0.39
C SER A 175 2.40 -8.96 -0.70
N LEU A 176 2.01 -9.01 -1.98
CA LEU A 176 0.60 -9.03 -2.34
C LEU A 176 -0.12 -10.25 -1.77
N ILE A 177 0.46 -11.45 -1.96
CA ILE A 177 -0.09 -12.69 -1.42
C ILE A 177 -0.21 -12.62 0.10
N GLU A 178 0.87 -12.23 0.77
CA GLU A 178 0.92 -12.15 2.23
C GLU A 178 -0.09 -11.14 2.79
N MET A 179 -0.17 -9.95 2.21
CA MET A 179 -1.15 -8.92 2.62
C MET A 179 -2.59 -9.42 2.52
N VAL A 180 -2.95 -10.03 1.40
CA VAL A 180 -4.30 -10.55 1.19
C VAL A 180 -4.63 -11.68 2.17
N ASP A 181 -3.68 -12.61 2.40
CA ASP A 181 -3.88 -13.75 3.31
C ASP A 181 -4.02 -13.29 4.76
N ILE A 182 -3.23 -12.30 5.21
CA ILE A 182 -3.33 -11.72 6.56
C ILE A 182 -4.66 -11.00 6.76
N LEU A 183 -5.12 -10.30 5.74
CA LEU A 183 -6.46 -9.67 5.75
C LEU A 183 -7.58 -10.72 5.83
N GLY A 184 -7.26 -12.01 5.60
CA GLY A 184 -8.21 -13.12 5.61
C GLY A 184 -8.99 -13.21 4.31
N GLY A 185 -8.34 -12.90 3.20
CA GLY A 185 -8.91 -12.77 1.88
C GLY A 185 -9.53 -11.39 1.65
N ILE A 186 -9.80 -11.11 0.39
CA ILE A 186 -10.44 -9.87 -0.08
C ILE A 186 -11.67 -10.18 -0.94
N ASP A 187 -12.63 -9.27 -0.91
CA ASP A 187 -13.84 -9.36 -1.71
C ASP A 187 -13.70 -8.41 -2.90
N VAL A 188 -13.46 -8.97 -4.10
CA VAL A 188 -13.22 -8.23 -5.35
C VAL A 188 -14.45 -8.28 -6.23
N ASP A 189 -14.89 -7.12 -6.71
CA ASP A 189 -15.96 -7.01 -7.70
C ASP A 189 -15.36 -7.08 -9.10
N SER A 190 -15.66 -8.15 -9.84
CA SER A 190 -15.15 -8.36 -11.20
C SER A 190 -16.19 -7.91 -12.23
N GLU A 191 -15.76 -7.08 -13.19
CA GLU A 191 -16.62 -6.66 -14.30
C GLU A 191 -17.01 -7.81 -15.24
N LEU A 192 -16.21 -8.88 -15.27
CA LEU A 192 -16.34 -9.98 -16.21
C LEU A 192 -16.25 -11.34 -15.54
N ALA A 193 -16.93 -12.31 -16.10
CA ALA A 193 -16.72 -13.73 -15.81
C ALA A 193 -15.66 -14.31 -16.75
N PHE A 194 -14.62 -14.98 -16.20
CA PHE A 194 -13.58 -15.64 -16.96
C PHE A 194 -12.86 -16.69 -16.11
N THR A 195 -12.01 -17.49 -16.74
CA THR A 195 -11.12 -18.42 -16.04
C THR A 195 -9.68 -18.01 -16.32
N THR A 196 -8.86 -17.83 -15.26
CA THR A 196 -7.47 -17.49 -15.41
C THR A 196 -6.66 -18.65 -16.01
N GLY A 197 -5.64 -18.33 -16.80
CA GLY A 197 -4.72 -19.32 -17.36
C GLY A 197 -3.60 -19.72 -16.39
N ASN A 198 -2.86 -20.78 -16.75
CA ASN A 198 -1.67 -21.22 -16.00
C ASN A 198 -0.57 -20.14 -15.96
N ASP A 199 -0.51 -19.27 -16.97
CA ASP A 199 0.45 -18.16 -17.06
C ASP A 199 0.22 -17.10 -15.96
N SER A 200 -0.98 -17.06 -15.39
CA SER A 200 -1.34 -16.20 -14.26
C SER A 200 -0.90 -16.77 -12.89
N GLY A 201 -0.36 -17.98 -12.89
CA GLY A 201 0.17 -18.68 -11.72
C GLY A 201 -0.72 -19.79 -11.18
N MET A 202 -2.04 -19.68 -11.39
CA MET A 202 -3.02 -20.75 -11.10
C MET A 202 -4.30 -20.52 -11.87
N VAL A 203 -5.09 -21.58 -12.01
CA VAL A 203 -6.42 -21.53 -12.62
C VAL A 203 -7.44 -21.15 -11.56
N VAL A 204 -8.16 -20.05 -11.78
CA VAL A 204 -9.22 -19.53 -10.92
C VAL A 204 -10.47 -19.29 -11.76
N GLU A 205 -11.60 -19.78 -11.34
CA GLU A 205 -12.89 -19.45 -11.94
C GLU A 205 -13.41 -18.14 -11.34
N VAL A 206 -13.42 -17.08 -12.14
CA VAL A 206 -13.88 -15.74 -11.76
C VAL A 206 -15.30 -15.55 -12.26
N LYS A 207 -16.18 -15.10 -11.38
CA LYS A 207 -17.57 -14.74 -11.71
C LYS A 207 -17.68 -13.24 -11.92
N GLU A 208 -18.59 -12.82 -12.77
CA GLU A 208 -19.03 -11.42 -12.80
C GLU A 208 -19.64 -11.04 -11.44
N GLY A 209 -19.30 -9.86 -10.91
CA GLY A 209 -19.66 -9.41 -9.58
C GLY A 209 -18.67 -9.88 -8.50
N LEU A 210 -19.17 -10.07 -7.29
CA LEU A 210 -18.36 -10.27 -6.10
C LEU A 210 -17.72 -11.66 -6.03
N ASN A 211 -16.39 -11.70 -5.88
CA ASN A 211 -15.58 -12.90 -5.68
C ASN A 211 -14.77 -12.73 -4.38
N HIS A 212 -14.63 -13.81 -3.62
CA HIS A 212 -13.74 -13.85 -2.47
C HIS A 212 -12.44 -14.55 -2.86
N PHE A 213 -11.31 -13.85 -2.77
CA PHE A 213 -9.99 -14.36 -3.15
C PHE A 213 -9.05 -14.42 -1.96
N ASN A 214 -8.29 -15.51 -1.85
CA ASN A 214 -7.05 -15.58 -1.07
C ASN A 214 -5.90 -14.91 -1.85
N GLY A 215 -4.70 -14.84 -1.26
CA GLY A 215 -3.59 -14.12 -1.86
C GLY A 215 -3.15 -14.66 -3.23
N LYS A 216 -3.13 -15.97 -3.43
CA LYS A 216 -2.75 -16.58 -4.71
C LYS A 216 -3.83 -16.38 -5.78
N GLU A 217 -5.08 -16.47 -5.42
CA GLU A 217 -6.22 -16.22 -6.33
C GLU A 217 -6.27 -14.74 -6.73
N ALA A 218 -6.04 -13.81 -5.78
CA ALA A 218 -5.93 -12.39 -6.06
C ALA A 218 -4.77 -12.08 -7.00
N LEU A 219 -3.61 -12.71 -6.81
CA LEU A 219 -2.48 -12.55 -7.71
C LEU A 219 -2.79 -13.09 -9.11
N ALA A 220 -3.41 -14.27 -9.23
CA ALA A 220 -3.80 -14.84 -10.52
C ALA A 220 -4.79 -13.91 -11.25
N PHE A 221 -5.78 -13.36 -10.55
CA PHE A 221 -6.72 -12.37 -11.07
C PHE A 221 -6.01 -11.10 -11.57
N CYS A 222 -5.03 -10.57 -10.82
CA CYS A 222 -4.22 -9.40 -11.22
C CYS A 222 -3.36 -9.64 -12.46
N ARG A 223 -2.92 -10.89 -12.71
CA ARG A 223 -1.98 -11.22 -13.79
C ARG A 223 -2.67 -11.63 -15.07
N GLU A 224 -3.95 -11.99 -15.01
CA GLU A 224 -4.67 -12.49 -16.18
C GLU A 224 -4.79 -11.41 -17.26
N ARG A 225 -4.50 -11.80 -18.49
CA ARG A 225 -4.63 -10.97 -19.70
C ARG A 225 -5.07 -11.74 -20.93
N HIS A 226 -4.74 -13.04 -21.00
CA HIS A 226 -4.98 -13.86 -22.19
C HIS A 226 -6.45 -14.29 -22.34
N ALA A 227 -7.13 -14.50 -21.21
CA ALA A 227 -8.57 -14.81 -21.18
C ALA A 227 -9.46 -13.57 -21.38
N LEU A 228 -8.86 -12.37 -21.48
CA LEU A 228 -9.58 -11.10 -21.49
C LEU A 228 -9.49 -10.44 -22.88
N ALA A 229 -10.62 -10.02 -23.41
CA ALA A 229 -10.70 -9.42 -24.75
C ALA A 229 -9.88 -8.12 -24.87
N GLU A 230 -9.87 -7.29 -23.81
CA GLU A 230 -9.10 -6.04 -23.75
C GLU A 230 -7.65 -6.23 -23.29
N GLY A 231 -7.22 -7.47 -23.00
CA GLY A 231 -5.85 -7.80 -22.66
C GLY A 231 -5.30 -6.97 -21.49
N ASP A 232 -4.32 -6.13 -21.77
CA ASP A 232 -3.59 -5.34 -20.77
C ASP A 232 -4.45 -4.25 -20.10
N ASN A 233 -5.43 -3.68 -20.81
CA ASN A 233 -6.35 -2.70 -20.24
C ASN A 233 -7.23 -3.33 -19.16
N GLN A 234 -7.80 -4.50 -19.43
CA GLN A 234 -8.61 -5.22 -18.44
C GLN A 234 -7.75 -5.68 -17.26
N ARG A 235 -6.49 -6.07 -17.50
CA ARG A 235 -5.55 -6.37 -16.41
C ARG A 235 -5.35 -5.16 -15.49
N GLY A 236 -5.22 -3.95 -16.01
CA GLY A 236 -5.15 -2.71 -15.22
C GLY A 236 -6.38 -2.51 -14.34
N LYS A 237 -7.58 -2.74 -14.89
CA LYS A 237 -8.84 -2.69 -14.11
C LYS A 237 -8.88 -3.76 -13.01
N ASN A 238 -8.44 -4.97 -13.31
CA ASN A 238 -8.37 -6.06 -12.33
C ASN A 238 -7.41 -5.71 -11.17
N GLN A 239 -6.24 -5.15 -11.47
CA GLN A 239 -5.28 -4.68 -10.47
C GLN A 239 -5.88 -3.59 -9.58
N GLN A 240 -6.58 -2.64 -10.18
CA GLN A 240 -7.29 -1.57 -9.48
C GLN A 240 -8.37 -2.14 -8.54
N ALA A 241 -9.16 -3.10 -9.01
CA ALA A 241 -10.20 -3.75 -8.20
C ALA A 241 -9.60 -4.47 -6.97
N VAL A 242 -8.45 -5.13 -7.14
CA VAL A 242 -7.73 -5.78 -6.02
C VAL A 242 -7.22 -4.73 -5.01
N ILE A 243 -6.59 -3.64 -5.45
CA ILE A 243 -6.13 -2.57 -4.57
C ILE A 243 -7.30 -1.92 -3.82
N GLU A 244 -8.40 -1.67 -4.51
CA GLU A 244 -9.62 -1.14 -3.89
C GLU A 244 -10.18 -2.10 -2.82
N ALA A 245 -10.25 -3.40 -3.10
CA ALA A 245 -10.71 -4.41 -2.15
C ALA A 245 -9.77 -4.51 -0.93
N MET A 246 -8.44 -4.45 -1.16
CA MET A 246 -7.45 -4.42 -0.08
C MET A 246 -7.62 -3.18 0.80
N LEU A 247 -7.77 -1.99 0.21
CA LEU A 247 -8.00 -0.75 0.94
C LEU A 247 -9.30 -0.82 1.76
N LYS A 248 -10.41 -1.27 1.17
CA LYS A 248 -11.68 -1.46 1.89
C LYS A 248 -11.52 -2.40 3.09
N LYS A 249 -10.77 -3.49 2.91
CA LYS A 249 -10.52 -4.47 3.98
C LYS A 249 -9.59 -3.89 5.06
N ALA A 250 -8.52 -3.20 4.67
CA ALA A 250 -7.59 -2.53 5.59
C ALA A 250 -8.26 -1.39 6.38
N MET A 251 -9.27 -0.74 5.82
CA MET A 251 -10.05 0.29 6.51
C MET A 251 -11.19 -0.27 7.39
N SER A 252 -11.37 -1.58 7.41
CA SER A 252 -12.39 -2.22 8.25
C SER A 252 -11.94 -2.31 9.72
N PRO A 253 -12.87 -2.41 10.70
CA PRO A 253 -12.51 -2.57 12.11
C PRO A 253 -11.62 -3.79 12.40
N SER A 254 -11.63 -4.80 11.54
CA SER A 254 -10.80 -6.00 11.68
C SER A 254 -9.30 -5.71 11.59
N ILE A 255 -8.89 -4.58 11.01
CA ILE A 255 -7.49 -4.16 10.93
C ILE A 255 -6.88 -3.91 12.30
N LEU A 256 -7.69 -3.51 13.30
CA LEU A 256 -7.22 -3.32 14.67
C LEU A 256 -6.57 -4.57 15.26
N ILE A 257 -7.09 -5.73 14.88
CA ILE A 257 -6.60 -7.03 15.38
C ILE A 257 -5.48 -7.57 14.47
N LYS A 258 -5.60 -7.34 13.15
CA LYS A 258 -4.71 -7.91 12.13
C LYS A 258 -3.54 -7.00 11.74
N GLY A 259 -3.68 -5.69 11.97
CA GLY A 259 -2.73 -4.67 11.54
C GLY A 259 -1.27 -4.92 11.94
N PRO A 260 -0.97 -5.23 13.21
CA PRO A 260 0.41 -5.50 13.61
C PRO A 260 1.05 -6.69 12.89
N ARG A 261 0.30 -7.79 12.70
CA ARG A 261 0.78 -8.93 11.91
C ARG A 261 0.98 -8.58 10.44
N LEU A 262 0.08 -7.74 9.89
CA LEU A 262 0.20 -7.26 8.52
C LEU A 262 1.52 -6.51 8.34
N ILE A 263 1.81 -5.56 9.21
CA ILE A 263 3.01 -4.73 9.13
C ILE A 263 4.28 -5.59 9.29
N ASP A 264 4.31 -6.49 10.27
CA ASP A 264 5.46 -7.36 10.55
C ASP A 264 5.78 -8.31 9.38
N GLN A 265 4.79 -9.00 8.83
CA GLN A 265 5.01 -9.97 7.75
C GLN A 265 5.29 -9.33 6.39
N VAL A 266 4.79 -8.14 6.15
CA VAL A 266 4.94 -7.44 4.87
C VAL A 266 6.22 -6.60 4.81
N SER A 267 6.82 -6.28 5.97
CA SER A 267 7.99 -5.40 6.07
C SER A 267 9.17 -5.81 5.19
N GLY A 268 9.46 -7.12 5.10
CA GLY A 268 10.56 -7.64 4.27
C GLY A 268 10.32 -7.62 2.76
N ASN A 269 9.08 -7.41 2.30
CA ASN A 269 8.68 -7.51 0.90
C ASN A 269 7.96 -6.24 0.39
N THR A 270 7.96 -5.17 1.17
CA THR A 270 7.36 -3.88 0.84
C THR A 270 8.32 -2.75 1.17
N GLU A 271 8.37 -1.73 0.34
CA GLU A 271 9.23 -0.56 0.50
C GLU A 271 8.38 0.71 0.44
N THR A 272 8.64 1.68 1.33
CA THR A 272 8.00 2.99 1.33
C THR A 272 8.93 4.05 1.91
N ASN A 273 8.72 5.32 1.50
CA ASN A 273 9.38 6.47 2.12
C ASN A 273 8.51 7.20 3.17
N MET A 274 7.31 6.68 3.45
CA MET A 274 6.52 7.21 4.56
C MET A 274 7.21 6.88 5.89
N SER A 275 7.41 7.89 6.72
CA SER A 275 7.97 7.66 8.05
C SER A 275 7.03 6.87 8.95
N THR A 276 7.59 6.16 9.92
CA THR A 276 6.82 5.44 10.95
C THR A 276 5.80 6.33 11.65
N SER A 277 6.16 7.60 11.90
CA SER A 277 5.24 8.58 12.52
C SER A 277 4.05 8.91 11.62
N GLN A 278 4.27 9.08 10.32
CA GLN A 278 3.20 9.34 9.34
C GLN A 278 2.26 8.14 9.21
N LEU A 279 2.81 6.92 9.15
CA LEU A 279 2.00 5.68 9.12
C LEU A 279 1.15 5.53 10.39
N GLN A 280 1.72 5.81 11.57
CA GLN A 280 0.98 5.81 12.83
C GLN A 280 -0.11 6.87 12.87
N GLU A 281 0.14 8.06 12.30
CA GLU A 281 -0.87 9.12 12.22
C GLU A 281 -2.04 8.73 11.32
N LEU A 282 -1.80 8.08 10.18
CA LEU A 282 -2.86 7.53 9.33
C LEU A 282 -3.72 6.50 10.06
N VAL A 283 -3.10 5.62 10.86
CA VAL A 283 -3.83 4.68 11.72
C VAL A 283 -4.70 5.44 12.73
N ARG A 284 -4.19 6.51 13.37
CA ARG A 284 -4.98 7.34 14.28
C ARG A 284 -6.15 8.02 13.59
N VAL A 285 -5.93 8.58 12.40
CA VAL A 285 -6.99 9.19 11.57
C VAL A 285 -8.09 8.18 11.27
N GLN A 286 -7.73 6.92 11.00
CA GLN A 286 -8.72 5.86 10.79
C GLN A 286 -9.49 5.54 12.07
N LEU A 287 -8.80 5.42 13.20
CA LEU A 287 -9.40 5.07 14.49
C LEU A 287 -10.32 6.17 15.05
N ALA A 288 -9.92 7.44 14.89
CA ALA A 288 -10.65 8.59 15.44
C ALA A 288 -12.06 8.76 14.86
N GLY A 289 -12.32 8.27 13.65
CA GLY A 289 -13.61 8.48 12.99
C GLY A 289 -14.42 7.22 12.73
N MET A 290 -13.80 6.02 12.71
CA MET A 290 -14.43 4.71 12.34
C MET A 290 -15.36 4.78 11.10
N LYS A 291 -15.32 5.91 10.37
CA LYS A 291 -16.11 6.12 9.16
C LYS A 291 -15.41 5.44 7.98
N GLY A 292 -16.18 4.83 7.11
CA GLY A 292 -15.70 4.31 5.85
C GLY A 292 -15.12 5.42 4.97
N TRP A 293 -14.15 5.07 4.15
CA TRP A 293 -13.60 5.94 3.12
C TRP A 293 -14.40 5.76 1.82
N ASN A 294 -14.57 6.86 1.11
CA ASN A 294 -15.10 6.82 -0.25
C ASN A 294 -13.92 6.65 -1.22
N VAL A 295 -13.85 5.51 -1.89
CA VAL A 295 -12.82 5.21 -2.88
C VAL A 295 -13.41 5.41 -4.27
N ILE A 296 -12.76 6.26 -5.05
CA ILE A 296 -13.10 6.53 -6.45
C ILE A 296 -11.95 6.00 -7.29
N SER A 297 -12.26 5.21 -8.29
CA SER A 297 -11.28 4.57 -9.15
C SER A 297 -11.44 5.04 -10.60
N VAL A 298 -10.31 5.41 -11.23
CA VAL A 298 -10.24 5.86 -12.63
C VAL A 298 -9.07 5.15 -13.30
N ALA A 299 -9.28 4.67 -14.52
CA ALA A 299 -8.21 4.18 -15.38
C ALA A 299 -7.86 5.26 -16.41
N ALA A 300 -6.56 5.55 -16.57
CA ALA A 300 -6.11 6.43 -17.64
C ALA A 300 -6.23 5.71 -18.99
N GLU A 301 -6.77 6.40 -19.97
CA GLU A 301 -7.07 5.87 -21.31
C GLU A 301 -6.04 6.34 -22.33
N GLY A 302 -5.93 5.61 -23.45
CA GLY A 302 -5.03 5.95 -24.54
C GLY A 302 -5.23 5.03 -25.74
N THR A 303 -4.62 5.44 -26.84
CA THR A 303 -4.71 4.72 -28.12
C THR A 303 -3.55 3.75 -28.29
N SER A 304 -3.86 2.47 -28.59
CA SER A 304 -2.85 1.45 -28.89
C SER A 304 -2.07 1.79 -30.16
N SER A 305 -0.75 1.66 -30.09
CA SER A 305 0.16 1.95 -31.20
C SER A 305 1.39 1.02 -31.16
N THR A 306 2.23 1.11 -32.20
CA THR A 306 3.51 0.40 -32.26
C THR A 306 4.59 1.43 -32.53
N GLN A 307 5.54 1.63 -31.58
CA GLN A 307 6.52 2.71 -31.59
C GLN A 307 7.91 2.21 -31.18
N TYR A 308 8.95 2.93 -31.59
CA TYR A 308 10.30 2.74 -31.07
C TYR A 308 10.42 3.34 -29.68
N CYS A 309 10.95 2.57 -28.73
CA CYS A 309 11.14 2.97 -27.35
C CYS A 309 12.62 3.24 -27.07
N TYR A 310 12.91 4.26 -26.25
CA TYR A 310 14.28 4.68 -25.94
C TYR A 310 15.14 3.53 -25.38
N SER A 311 14.61 2.75 -24.45
CA SER A 311 15.33 1.67 -23.75
C SER A 311 15.41 0.36 -24.53
N TYR A 312 14.89 0.30 -25.77
CA TYR A 312 14.82 -0.95 -26.51
C TYR A 312 15.25 -0.80 -27.98
N SER A 313 16.37 -1.44 -28.35
CA SER A 313 16.96 -1.37 -29.68
C SER A 313 16.49 -2.48 -30.64
N GLY A 314 15.68 -3.44 -30.19
CA GLY A 314 15.27 -4.62 -30.96
C GLY A 314 14.15 -4.40 -31.97
N GLY A 315 13.63 -3.17 -32.10
CA GLY A 315 12.51 -2.83 -33.00
C GLY A 315 11.35 -2.14 -32.28
N PRO A 316 10.26 -1.82 -33.01
CA PRO A 316 9.13 -1.15 -32.38
C PRO A 316 8.37 -2.08 -31.43
N LEU A 317 7.87 -1.53 -30.32
CA LEU A 317 7.09 -2.20 -29.30
C LEU A 317 5.62 -1.75 -29.35
N SER A 318 4.71 -2.61 -28.91
CA SER A 318 3.32 -2.20 -28.63
C SER A 318 3.33 -1.24 -27.46
N VAL A 319 2.67 -0.09 -27.62
CA VAL A 319 2.55 1.00 -26.63
C VAL A 319 1.14 1.52 -26.58
N ILE A 320 0.81 2.27 -25.53
CA ILE A 320 -0.41 3.06 -25.41
C ILE A 320 -0.03 4.53 -25.43
N VAL A 321 -0.44 5.25 -26.44
CA VAL A 321 -0.24 6.70 -26.55
C VAL A 321 -1.32 7.37 -25.71
N PRO A 322 -0.97 8.19 -24.69
CA PRO A 322 -1.96 8.92 -23.89
C PRO A 322 -2.87 9.77 -24.77
N ASP A 323 -4.19 9.74 -24.52
CA ASP A 323 -5.12 10.66 -25.19
C ASP A 323 -4.91 12.08 -24.63
N GLY A 324 -4.79 13.05 -25.51
CA GLY A 324 -4.20 14.38 -25.28
C GLY A 324 -4.92 15.35 -24.32
N HIS A 325 -5.58 14.89 -23.30
CA HIS A 325 -6.09 15.70 -22.18
C HIS A 325 -6.06 14.89 -20.89
N ILE A 326 -4.88 14.83 -20.26
CA ILE A 326 -4.76 14.47 -18.86
C ILE A 326 -4.57 15.80 -18.11
N GLY A 327 -5.68 16.41 -17.75
CA GLY A 327 -5.73 17.66 -17.00
C GLY A 327 -7.01 17.72 -16.21
#